data_c603679b9d21eff9c8a6764a8c031148
#
_entry.id   c603679b9d21eff9c8a6764a8c031148
#
_cell.length_a   1.000
_cell.length_b   1.000
_cell.length_c   1.000
_cell.angle_alpha   90.00
_cell.angle_beta   90.00
_cell.angle_gamma   90.00
#
_symmetry.space_group_name_H-M   'P 1'
#
loop_
_entity.id
_entity.type
_entity.pdbx_description
1 polymer ?
#
loop_
_entity_poly.entity_id
_entity_poly.type
_entity_poly.pdbx_seq_one_letter_code
_entity_poly.pdbx_strand_id
1 'polypeptide(L)'
;MRHIVIALGCILFSLTGCGGGGGASSSPAPPSSSPPIITAQPSSITVTAGTTAAFTVTAAGTMPLSYQWQLSTDSGSTWASAPGSVTSSSYTTAATILTFNGYRYRVQISNAAGSITSDAATLTVTSPTSVERQINATTTDSSITASPSAGEAPHITINPSSSINPKSKLLVFLPGTQGRPGQYTYILRAGASRGFHAIGLNYPNQTAMGALCQVSSDPECYWSARNVVVFGGGTPVPGQSPVTKADSIVNRLEKLLAWMQTTYPAEGWGQFVLTNGSVDWSKVILAGHSQGGGHVGVLAKSVALNRAVYFSSPEDWYENTDTPATWPRTRANVTPADQQYGFGSDDDTLVPNAHAFTHWDNLGLSKPAAGPVSVDSALAPFSNSRQLRTKQAFNPASTAITLALKYHGVTVNDTSTPLDATGKPLFDTNGVWAYLCF
;
A
#
# COMPACT_ATOMS: atom_id res chain seq x y z
N MET A 1 34.02 16.81 52.27
CA MET A 1 33.90 17.53 53.61
C MET A 1 32.48 17.28 54.06
N ARG A 2 32.30 16.64 55.00
CA ARG A 2 32.07 16.45 56.39
C ARG A 2 31.53 15.05 56.69
N HIS A 3 32.35 14.28 57.40
CA HIS A 3 31.95 13.10 58.15
C HIS A 3 31.09 13.48 59.35
N ILE A 4 30.14 12.65 59.71
CA ILE A 4 29.69 12.54 61.10
C ILE A 4 29.62 11.05 61.45
N VAL A 5 30.43 10.67 62.38
CA VAL A 5 30.49 9.41 63.13
C VAL A 5 29.87 9.69 64.50
N ILE A 6 28.98 8.85 64.99
CA ILE A 6 28.61 8.70 66.42
C ILE A 6 28.28 7.24 66.63
N ALA A 7 29.10 6.46 67.20
CA ALA A 7 29.52 6.13 68.52
C ALA A 7 28.53 5.25 69.31
N LEU A 8 29.02 4.08 69.59
CA LEU A 8 28.73 3.00 70.53
C LEU A 8 28.12 3.43 71.86
N GLY A 9 27.17 2.64 72.34
CA GLY A 9 26.74 2.61 73.75
C GLY A 9 26.40 1.19 74.20
N CYS A 10 27.38 0.49 74.73
CA CYS A 10 27.18 -0.75 75.52
C CYS A 10 26.55 -0.38 76.85
N ILE A 11 25.47 -1.07 77.24
CA ILE A 11 25.13 -1.22 78.68
C ILE A 11 24.96 -2.72 78.99
N LEU A 12 25.89 -3.27 79.75
CA LEU A 12 25.75 -4.51 80.47
C LEU A 12 24.81 -4.34 81.66
N PHE A 13 23.86 -5.27 81.87
CA PHE A 13 23.35 -5.59 83.20
C PHE A 13 23.24 -7.08 83.35
N SER A 14 23.83 -7.53 84.48
CA SER A 14 24.01 -8.90 84.86
C SER A 14 22.83 -9.52 85.59
N LEU A 15 22.65 -10.77 85.34
CA LEU A 15 22.05 -11.90 86.06
C LEU A 15 21.41 -11.66 87.43
N THR A 16 20.19 -12.23 87.55
CA THR A 16 20.02 -13.29 88.60
C THR A 16 18.84 -14.19 88.18
N GLY A 17 18.97 -15.50 88.36
CA GLY A 17 18.19 -16.60 87.88
C GLY A 17 16.99 -16.96 88.78
N CYS A 18 16.24 -17.85 88.36
CA CYS A 18 15.77 -19.09 88.96
C CYS A 18 14.50 -19.62 88.25
N GLY A 19 14.48 -20.83 87.82
CA GLY A 19 13.47 -21.81 88.08
C GLY A 19 12.39 -22.08 87.06
N GLY A 20 12.56 -23.13 86.30
CA GLY A 20 11.59 -24.21 86.14
C GLY A 20 10.31 -23.97 85.33
N GLY A 21 10.20 -24.68 84.26
CA GLY A 21 8.96 -24.94 83.55
C GLY A 21 9.11 -25.16 82.03
N GLY A 22 9.33 -26.46 81.71
CA GLY A 22 9.38 -26.87 80.31
C GLY A 22 8.03 -26.61 79.59
N GLY A 23 8.00 -25.63 78.78
CA GLY A 23 6.95 -25.41 77.78
C GLY A 23 7.63 -25.43 76.40
N ALA A 24 7.48 -26.51 75.67
CA ALA A 24 7.91 -26.55 74.28
C ALA A 24 7.12 -25.48 73.52
N SER A 25 7.76 -24.31 73.26
CA SER A 25 7.24 -23.31 72.35
C SER A 25 7.29 -23.90 70.96
N SER A 26 6.19 -24.44 70.48
CA SER A 26 6.00 -24.75 69.08
C SER A 26 6.09 -23.45 68.30
N SER A 27 7.22 -23.25 67.63
CA SER A 27 7.36 -22.22 66.59
C SER A 27 6.18 -22.43 65.63
N PRO A 28 5.38 -21.38 65.35
CA PRO A 28 4.29 -21.52 64.35
C PRO A 28 4.92 -21.99 63.05
N ALA A 29 4.35 -23.05 62.51
CA ALA A 29 4.79 -23.57 61.20
C ALA A 29 4.78 -22.42 60.20
N PRO A 30 5.76 -22.27 59.35
CA PRO A 30 5.74 -21.22 58.34
C PRO A 30 4.46 -21.38 57.53
N PRO A 31 3.78 -20.24 57.18
CA PRO A 31 2.55 -20.30 56.42
C PRO A 31 2.78 -21.13 55.15
N SER A 32 1.90 -22.11 54.95
CA SER A 32 1.98 -23.00 53.76
C SER A 32 1.86 -22.17 52.52
N SER A 33 2.89 -22.14 51.69
CA SER A 33 2.87 -21.45 50.41
C SER A 33 1.96 -22.21 49.44
N SER A 34 0.98 -21.54 48.84
CA SER A 34 0.08 -22.08 47.83
C SER A 34 0.63 -21.84 46.41
N PRO A 35 0.64 -22.84 45.51
CA PRO A 35 1.05 -22.64 44.12
C PRO A 35 0.11 -21.67 43.41
N PRO A 36 0.51 -21.07 42.28
CA PRO A 36 -0.34 -20.22 41.49
C PRO A 36 -1.53 -20.99 40.90
N ILE A 37 -2.70 -20.36 40.89
CA ILE A 37 -3.89 -20.82 40.16
C ILE A 37 -4.36 -19.70 39.24
N ILE A 38 -4.77 -20.02 38.01
CA ILE A 38 -5.32 -19.04 37.09
C ILE A 38 -6.83 -18.94 37.35
N THR A 39 -7.30 -17.73 37.66
CA THR A 39 -8.73 -17.44 37.90
C THR A 39 -9.42 -16.85 36.68
N ALA A 40 -8.66 -16.24 35.74
CA ALA A 40 -9.15 -15.85 34.40
C ALA A 40 -8.05 -16.07 33.37
N GLN A 41 -8.40 -16.84 32.32
CA GLN A 41 -7.52 -17.16 31.19
C GLN A 41 -7.36 -15.96 30.26
N PRO A 42 -6.23 -15.83 29.53
CA PRO A 42 -6.12 -14.86 28.45
C PRO A 42 -7.16 -15.18 27.35
N SER A 43 -7.83 -14.14 26.87
CA SER A 43 -8.82 -14.27 25.79
C SER A 43 -8.22 -14.02 24.42
N SER A 44 -8.68 -14.73 23.41
CA SER A 44 -8.36 -14.42 22.01
C SER A 44 -8.89 -13.05 21.63
N ILE A 45 -8.10 -12.32 20.82
CA ILE A 45 -8.41 -10.95 20.44
C ILE A 45 -8.28 -10.76 18.93
N THR A 46 -9.17 -9.94 18.37
CA THR A 46 -9.10 -9.48 16.99
C THR A 46 -8.73 -8.01 16.98
N VAL A 47 -7.69 -7.65 16.23
CA VAL A 47 -7.25 -6.27 16.04
C VAL A 47 -7.02 -6.00 14.55
N THR A 48 -7.01 -4.72 14.18
CA THR A 48 -6.64 -4.29 12.84
C THR A 48 -5.11 -4.13 12.75
N ALA A 49 -4.50 -4.52 11.63
CA ALA A 49 -3.07 -4.30 11.40
C ALA A 49 -2.70 -2.83 11.60
N GLY A 50 -1.55 -2.59 12.24
CA GLY A 50 -1.11 -1.25 12.65
C GLY A 50 -1.47 -0.91 14.11
N THR A 51 -2.37 -1.65 14.77
CA THR A 51 -2.71 -1.45 16.19
C THR A 51 -2.04 -2.49 17.09
N THR A 52 -1.97 -2.21 18.40
CA THR A 52 -1.44 -3.15 19.41
C THR A 52 -2.56 -4.09 19.90
N ALA A 53 -2.18 -5.29 20.37
CA ALA A 53 -3.08 -6.23 21.03
C ALA A 53 -2.63 -6.43 22.48
N ALA A 54 -3.59 -6.40 23.45
CA ALA A 54 -3.31 -6.57 24.87
C ALA A 54 -3.96 -7.85 25.40
N PHE A 55 -3.15 -8.74 25.97
CA PHE A 55 -3.57 -9.97 26.63
C PHE A 55 -3.44 -9.80 28.14
N THR A 56 -4.41 -10.29 28.89
CA THR A 56 -4.41 -10.21 30.37
C THR A 56 -4.72 -11.58 30.97
N VAL A 57 -4.15 -11.85 32.11
CA VAL A 57 -4.41 -13.04 32.93
C VAL A 57 -4.69 -12.60 34.37
N THR A 58 -5.59 -13.30 35.05
CA THR A 58 -5.76 -13.14 36.50
C THR A 58 -5.35 -14.42 37.20
N ALA A 59 -4.53 -14.30 38.24
CA ALA A 59 -4.03 -15.43 39.01
C ALA A 59 -4.09 -15.13 40.52
N ALA A 60 -4.22 -16.19 41.29
CA ALA A 60 -4.15 -16.17 42.77
C ALA A 60 -3.06 -17.16 43.21
N GLY A 61 -2.53 -16.96 44.41
CA GLY A 61 -1.49 -17.79 45.03
C GLY A 61 -0.66 -16.99 46.01
N THR A 62 0.30 -17.65 46.68
CA THR A 62 1.19 -16.96 47.58
C THR A 62 2.12 -16.02 46.80
N MET A 63 2.15 -14.75 47.18
CA MET A 63 2.99 -13.72 46.58
C MET A 63 4.46 -13.88 46.97
N PRO A 64 5.41 -13.46 46.13
CA PRO A 64 5.22 -12.80 44.83
C PRO A 64 4.93 -13.79 43.72
N LEU A 65 4.07 -13.41 42.75
CA LEU A 65 3.86 -14.12 41.51
C LEU A 65 4.78 -13.56 40.42
N SER A 66 5.45 -14.43 39.70
CA SER A 66 6.28 -14.11 38.54
C SER A 66 5.55 -14.55 37.26
N TYR A 67 5.62 -13.73 36.19
CA TYR A 67 4.97 -13.98 34.91
C TYR A 67 6.02 -14.08 33.80
N GLN A 68 5.75 -14.94 32.82
CA GLN A 68 6.56 -15.05 31.59
C GLN A 68 5.64 -15.32 30.40
N TRP A 69 5.39 -14.30 29.61
CA TRP A 69 4.62 -14.46 28.37
C TRP A 69 5.43 -15.13 27.27
N GLN A 70 4.78 -16.01 26.55
CA GLN A 70 5.33 -16.80 25.45
C GLN A 70 4.51 -16.61 24.20
N LEU A 71 5.18 -16.63 23.04
CA LEU A 71 4.64 -16.53 21.69
C LEU A 71 4.87 -17.84 20.94
N SER A 72 3.85 -18.26 20.19
CA SER A 72 3.94 -19.28 19.15
C SER A 72 3.55 -18.69 17.81
N THR A 73 4.35 -18.91 16.78
CA THR A 73 4.10 -18.50 15.38
C THR A 73 3.67 -19.68 14.49
N ASP A 74 3.58 -20.89 15.05
CA ASP A 74 3.31 -22.15 14.37
C ASP A 74 2.09 -22.89 14.95
N SER A 75 1.06 -22.13 15.29
CA SER A 75 -0.23 -22.62 15.81
C SER A 75 -0.13 -23.39 17.14
N GLY A 76 0.90 -23.10 17.95
CA GLY A 76 1.09 -23.70 19.27
C GLY A 76 2.01 -24.91 19.30
N SER A 77 2.70 -25.23 18.20
CA SER A 77 3.65 -26.34 18.13
C SER A 77 4.94 -26.05 18.89
N THR A 78 5.45 -24.83 18.76
CA THR A 78 6.63 -24.36 19.52
C THR A 78 6.34 -23.03 20.22
N TRP A 79 7.09 -22.78 21.32
CA TRP A 79 6.91 -21.60 22.15
C TRP A 79 8.24 -20.95 22.48
N ALA A 80 8.34 -19.63 22.29
CA ALA A 80 9.46 -18.80 22.65
C ALA A 80 9.02 -17.66 23.58
N SER A 81 9.95 -17.00 24.25
CA SER A 81 9.64 -15.77 25.00
C SER A 81 9.03 -14.73 24.05
N ALA A 82 7.93 -14.13 24.43
CA ALA A 82 7.33 -13.06 23.65
C ALA A 82 8.26 -11.81 23.65
N PRO A 83 8.29 -11.00 22.58
CA PRO A 83 9.13 -9.80 22.52
C PRO A 83 8.68 -8.72 23.51
N GLY A 84 9.61 -7.98 24.10
CA GLY A 84 9.30 -6.82 24.95
C GLY A 84 9.08 -7.16 26.42
N SER A 85 8.20 -6.43 27.11
CA SER A 85 7.94 -6.60 28.54
C SER A 85 6.97 -7.78 28.78
N VAL A 86 7.49 -8.88 29.34
CA VAL A 86 6.81 -10.18 29.46
C VAL A 86 6.55 -10.63 30.90
N THR A 87 6.86 -9.77 31.87
CA THR A 87 6.91 -10.13 33.30
C THR A 87 5.74 -9.57 34.13
N SER A 88 4.67 -9.13 33.49
CA SER A 88 3.44 -8.61 34.09
C SER A 88 2.24 -9.54 33.86
N SER A 89 1.17 -9.37 34.64
CA SER A 89 -0.13 -10.02 34.38
C SER A 89 -0.79 -9.58 33.07
N SER A 90 -0.24 -8.57 32.39
CA SER A 90 -0.66 -8.14 31.07
C SER A 90 0.53 -8.11 30.11
N TYR A 91 0.26 -8.42 28.84
CA TYR A 91 1.22 -8.34 27.74
C TYR A 91 0.59 -7.54 26.60
N THR A 92 1.34 -6.57 26.07
CA THR A 92 0.93 -5.79 24.91
C THR A 92 1.93 -5.98 23.77
N THR A 93 1.44 -6.35 22.59
CA THR A 93 2.27 -6.50 21.39
C THR A 93 2.81 -5.16 20.91
N ALA A 94 3.86 -5.16 20.10
CA ALA A 94 4.12 -4.05 19.18
C ALA A 94 2.92 -3.87 18.23
N ALA A 95 2.90 -2.77 17.45
CA ALA A 95 1.91 -2.58 16.39
C ALA A 95 1.90 -3.82 15.46
N THR A 96 0.72 -4.42 15.31
CA THR A 96 0.57 -5.69 14.61
C THR A 96 0.67 -5.51 13.09
N ILE A 97 1.16 -6.53 12.40
CA ILE A 97 1.14 -6.63 10.94
C ILE A 97 0.36 -7.90 10.54
N LEU A 98 -0.11 -7.96 9.30
CA LEU A 98 -0.95 -9.07 8.84
C LEU A 98 -0.32 -10.46 9.01
N THR A 99 1.02 -10.54 8.97
CA THR A 99 1.74 -11.80 9.21
C THR A 99 1.63 -12.31 10.65
N PHE A 100 1.20 -11.48 11.61
CA PHE A 100 0.94 -11.91 12.99
C PHE A 100 -0.43 -12.59 13.15
N ASN A 101 -1.24 -12.62 12.09
CA ASN A 101 -2.52 -13.30 12.12
C ASN A 101 -2.33 -14.81 12.38
N GLY A 102 -3.02 -15.32 13.40
CA GLY A 102 -2.91 -16.71 13.85
C GLY A 102 -1.83 -16.96 14.91
N TYR A 103 -1.03 -15.95 15.27
CA TYR A 103 -0.08 -16.08 16.39
C TYR A 103 -0.83 -16.39 17.68
N ARG A 104 -0.21 -17.19 18.57
CA ARG A 104 -0.78 -17.57 19.86
C ARG A 104 0.10 -17.10 21.00
N TYR A 105 -0.54 -16.67 22.08
CA TYR A 105 0.10 -16.17 23.30
C TYR A 105 -0.38 -16.96 24.50
N ARG A 106 0.55 -17.31 25.39
CA ARG A 106 0.26 -17.90 26.72
C ARG A 106 1.20 -17.31 27.75
N VAL A 107 0.88 -17.48 29.03
CA VAL A 107 1.74 -17.02 30.11
C VAL A 107 2.04 -18.16 31.09
N GLN A 108 3.30 -18.29 31.47
CA GLN A 108 3.72 -19.12 32.59
C GLN A 108 3.78 -18.25 33.84
N ILE A 109 3.14 -18.70 34.91
CA ILE A 109 3.06 -18.02 36.21
C ILE A 109 3.71 -18.91 37.25
N SER A 110 4.60 -18.37 38.08
CA SER A 110 5.34 -19.14 39.10
C SER A 110 5.46 -18.38 40.42
N ASN A 111 5.62 -19.14 41.51
CA ASN A 111 6.03 -18.67 42.80
C ASN A 111 6.91 -19.75 43.49
N ALA A 112 7.27 -19.58 44.74
CA ALA A 112 8.10 -20.54 45.49
C ALA A 112 7.46 -21.93 45.67
N ALA A 113 6.14 -22.05 45.52
CA ALA A 113 5.39 -23.30 45.67
C ALA A 113 5.14 -24.06 44.35
N GLY A 114 5.38 -23.45 43.17
CA GLY A 114 5.18 -24.10 41.89
C GLY A 114 4.91 -23.14 40.73
N SER A 115 4.48 -23.72 39.61
CA SER A 115 4.16 -22.99 38.39
C SER A 115 2.92 -23.54 37.70
N ILE A 116 2.24 -22.68 36.92
CA ILE A 116 1.10 -23.02 36.07
C ILE A 116 1.23 -22.27 34.74
N THR A 117 0.78 -22.87 33.65
CA THR A 117 0.75 -22.26 32.32
C THR A 117 -0.72 -22.06 31.89
N SER A 118 -1.03 -20.90 31.34
CA SER A 118 -2.37 -20.60 30.84
C SER A 118 -2.70 -21.34 29.56
N ASP A 119 -3.99 -21.36 29.22
CA ASP A 119 -4.45 -21.67 27.87
C ASP A 119 -3.85 -20.67 26.86
N ALA A 120 -3.82 -21.08 25.60
CA ALA A 120 -3.32 -20.24 24.51
C ALA A 120 -4.45 -19.33 23.97
N ALA A 121 -4.21 -18.02 23.97
CA ALA A 121 -5.07 -17.03 23.30
C ALA A 121 -4.58 -16.76 21.88
N THR A 122 -5.48 -16.72 20.92
CA THR A 122 -5.15 -16.47 19.50
C THR A 122 -5.28 -14.99 19.19
N LEU A 123 -4.27 -14.45 18.49
CA LEU A 123 -4.31 -13.13 17.87
C LEU A 123 -4.86 -13.25 16.45
N THR A 124 -5.98 -12.60 16.18
CA THR A 124 -6.50 -12.41 14.82
C THR A 124 -6.16 -10.99 14.37
N VAL A 125 -5.45 -10.87 13.24
CA VAL A 125 -5.14 -9.56 12.65
C VAL A 125 -5.88 -9.41 11.34
N THR A 126 -6.78 -8.41 11.28
CA THR A 126 -7.54 -8.09 10.09
C THR A 126 -6.88 -6.97 9.27
N SER A 127 -7.13 -6.97 7.97
CA SER A 127 -6.74 -5.84 7.14
C SER A 127 -7.48 -4.58 7.58
N PRO A 128 -6.79 -3.43 7.57
CA PRO A 128 -7.46 -2.15 7.81
C PRO A 128 -8.50 -1.90 6.71
N THR A 129 -9.64 -1.37 7.09
CA THR A 129 -10.69 -1.01 6.15
C THR A 129 -10.40 0.37 5.57
N SER A 130 -10.10 0.44 4.28
CA SER A 130 -10.05 1.70 3.54
C SER A 130 -11.47 2.15 3.17
N VAL A 131 -11.65 3.46 2.97
CA VAL A 131 -12.93 4.03 2.54
C VAL A 131 -12.89 4.26 1.04
N GLU A 132 -13.63 3.46 0.29
CA GLU A 132 -13.77 3.58 -1.17
C GLU A 132 -15.05 4.31 -1.53
N ARG A 133 -14.98 5.27 -2.49
CA ARG A 133 -16.12 6.05 -2.96
C ARG A 133 -16.11 6.16 -4.47
N GLN A 134 -17.30 6.28 -5.02
CA GLN A 134 -17.56 6.63 -6.43
C GLN A 134 -18.09 8.07 -6.49
N ILE A 135 -17.41 8.93 -7.23
CA ILE A 135 -17.71 10.36 -7.28
C ILE A 135 -17.82 10.78 -8.73
N ASN A 136 -19.02 11.24 -9.16
CA ASN A 136 -19.20 11.74 -10.50
C ASN A 136 -18.41 13.04 -10.72
N ALA A 137 -17.76 13.18 -11.85
CA ALA A 137 -16.94 14.35 -12.16
C ALA A 137 -17.77 15.65 -12.11
N THR A 138 -19.00 15.62 -12.59
CA THR A 138 -19.95 16.76 -12.56
C THR A 138 -20.32 17.20 -11.13
N THR A 139 -20.17 16.32 -10.13
CA THR A 139 -20.36 16.66 -8.71
C THR A 139 -19.23 17.54 -8.19
N THR A 140 -18.02 17.40 -8.73
CA THR A 140 -16.84 18.15 -8.27
C THR A 140 -16.72 19.52 -8.93
N ASP A 141 -17.24 19.67 -10.15
CA ASP A 141 -17.31 20.92 -10.90
C ASP A 141 -18.43 20.81 -11.96
N SER A 142 -19.43 21.67 -11.88
CA SER A 142 -20.58 21.69 -12.82
C SER A 142 -20.19 22.09 -14.25
N SER A 143 -18.99 22.63 -14.48
CA SER A 143 -18.46 22.94 -15.81
C SER A 143 -17.86 21.72 -16.51
N ILE A 144 -17.65 20.62 -15.80
CA ILE A 144 -17.20 19.35 -16.36
C ILE A 144 -18.38 18.72 -17.09
N THR A 145 -18.16 18.37 -18.36
CA THR A 145 -19.18 17.65 -19.13
C THR A 145 -19.04 16.15 -18.91
N ALA A 146 -20.17 15.42 -18.97
CA ALA A 146 -20.16 13.97 -18.93
C ALA A 146 -19.30 13.43 -20.09
N SER A 147 -18.54 12.37 -19.83
CA SER A 147 -17.80 11.68 -20.90
C SER A 147 -18.80 10.89 -21.76
N PRO A 148 -18.97 11.21 -23.06
CA PRO A 148 -20.09 10.68 -23.87
C PRO A 148 -20.13 9.16 -24.04
N SER A 149 -18.99 8.44 -23.95
CA SER A 149 -18.91 7.03 -24.34
C SER A 149 -19.12 6.03 -23.23
N ALA A 150 -19.00 6.42 -21.97
CA ALA A 150 -19.00 5.45 -20.88
C ALA A 150 -20.24 5.55 -19.97
N GLY A 151 -21.24 6.42 -20.32
CA GLY A 151 -22.11 6.93 -19.26
C GLY A 151 -21.22 7.54 -18.17
N GLU A 152 -21.64 8.47 -17.37
CA GLU A 152 -20.79 9.06 -16.32
C GLU A 152 -20.13 7.98 -15.45
N ALA A 153 -18.95 7.45 -15.91
CA ALA A 153 -18.18 6.56 -15.05
C ALA A 153 -17.60 7.42 -13.93
N PRO A 154 -17.86 7.10 -12.67
CA PRO A 154 -17.36 7.89 -11.56
C PRO A 154 -15.83 7.80 -11.45
N HIS A 155 -15.22 8.82 -10.86
CA HIS A 155 -13.92 8.67 -10.23
C HIS A 155 -14.02 7.64 -9.09
N ILE A 156 -12.98 6.85 -8.91
CA ILE A 156 -12.83 6.01 -7.71
C ILE A 156 -11.85 6.73 -6.77
N THR A 157 -12.24 6.94 -5.55
CA THR A 157 -11.33 7.47 -4.50
C THR A 157 -11.24 6.48 -3.37
N ILE A 158 -10.02 6.20 -2.90
CA ILE A 158 -9.80 5.32 -1.77
C ILE A 158 -8.94 6.04 -0.74
N ASN A 159 -9.54 6.32 0.41
CA ASN A 159 -8.82 6.82 1.57
C ASN A 159 -8.22 5.64 2.33
N PRO A 160 -6.92 5.63 2.65
CA PRO A 160 -6.33 4.57 3.46
C PRO A 160 -6.94 4.56 4.86
N SER A 161 -6.99 3.40 5.49
CA SER A 161 -7.45 3.31 6.87
C SER A 161 -6.56 4.11 7.82
N SER A 162 -7.16 4.76 8.81
CA SER A 162 -6.46 5.49 9.87
C SER A 162 -5.52 4.62 10.73
N SER A 163 -5.68 3.29 10.70
CA SER A 163 -4.79 2.34 11.38
C SER A 163 -3.51 2.01 10.63
N ILE A 164 -3.37 2.49 9.37
CA ILE A 164 -2.12 2.37 8.60
C ILE A 164 -1.35 3.70 8.72
N ASN A 165 -0.02 3.61 8.87
CA ASN A 165 0.82 4.81 8.83
C ASN A 165 0.66 5.50 7.45
N PRO A 166 0.06 6.68 7.37
CA PRO A 166 -0.23 7.34 6.11
C PRO A 166 1.06 7.74 5.40
N LYS A 167 1.07 7.48 4.10
CA LYS A 167 2.18 7.85 3.21
C LYS A 167 1.88 9.19 2.57
N SER A 168 2.22 10.31 2.93
CA SER A 168 1.94 11.61 2.31
C SER A 168 2.13 11.67 0.79
N LYS A 169 1.59 10.68 0.10
CA LYS A 169 1.65 10.44 -1.35
C LYS A 169 0.28 10.00 -1.86
N LEU A 170 0.00 10.40 -3.09
CA LEU A 170 -1.22 10.12 -3.82
C LEU A 170 -0.93 9.24 -5.03
N LEU A 171 -1.56 8.08 -5.11
CA LEU A 171 -1.62 7.28 -6.34
C LEU A 171 -2.77 7.81 -7.21
N VAL A 172 -2.47 8.25 -8.43
CA VAL A 172 -3.48 8.57 -9.45
C VAL A 172 -3.32 7.60 -10.61
N PHE A 173 -4.43 6.95 -10.99
CA PHE A 173 -4.46 5.99 -12.10
C PHE A 173 -5.33 6.49 -13.25
N LEU A 174 -4.76 6.47 -14.47
CA LEU A 174 -5.43 6.83 -15.71
C LEU A 174 -5.78 5.57 -16.51
N PRO A 175 -7.09 5.26 -16.70
CA PRO A 175 -7.54 4.16 -17.54
C PRO A 175 -7.09 4.25 -19.01
N GLY A 176 -7.10 3.12 -19.73
CA GLY A 176 -6.88 3.06 -21.16
C GLY A 176 -8.08 3.59 -21.99
N THR A 177 -8.01 3.45 -23.32
CA THR A 177 -9.09 3.83 -24.22
C THR A 177 -10.40 3.14 -23.83
N GLN A 178 -11.47 3.94 -23.68
CA GLN A 178 -12.80 3.50 -23.23
C GLN A 178 -12.81 2.78 -21.85
N GLY A 179 -11.66 2.73 -21.18
CA GLY A 179 -11.55 2.16 -19.84
C GLY A 179 -12.20 3.05 -18.78
N ARG A 180 -12.68 2.42 -17.70
CA ARG A 180 -13.32 3.07 -16.56
C ARG A 180 -12.46 2.87 -15.29
N PRO A 181 -12.42 3.83 -14.37
CA PRO A 181 -11.66 3.70 -13.12
C PRO A 181 -11.98 2.42 -12.34
N GLY A 182 -13.24 1.97 -12.35
CA GLY A 182 -13.68 0.74 -11.68
C GLY A 182 -13.08 -0.56 -12.24
N GLN A 183 -12.36 -0.53 -13.36
CA GLN A 183 -11.65 -1.67 -13.93
C GLN A 183 -10.19 -1.79 -13.42
N TYR A 184 -9.76 -0.92 -12.50
CA TYR A 184 -8.40 -0.83 -11.96
C TYR A 184 -8.40 -0.71 -10.44
N THR A 185 -9.43 -1.26 -9.79
CA THR A 185 -9.58 -1.13 -8.33
C THR A 185 -8.54 -1.94 -7.55
N TYR A 186 -7.99 -3.01 -8.13
CA TYR A 186 -6.98 -3.83 -7.46
C TYR A 186 -5.72 -3.02 -7.14
N ILE A 187 -5.17 -2.28 -8.11
CA ILE A 187 -3.97 -1.46 -7.87
C ILE A 187 -4.26 -0.27 -6.95
N LEU A 188 -5.47 0.31 -7.03
CA LEU A 188 -5.89 1.39 -6.13
C LEU A 188 -5.98 0.89 -4.68
N ARG A 189 -6.60 -0.28 -4.46
CA ARG A 189 -6.69 -0.92 -3.15
C ARG A 189 -5.33 -1.38 -2.63
N ALA A 190 -4.44 -1.85 -3.52
CA ALA A 190 -3.06 -2.17 -3.17
C ALA A 190 -2.30 -0.94 -2.63
N GLY A 191 -2.49 0.23 -3.23
CA GLY A 191 -1.96 1.50 -2.71
C GLY A 191 -2.55 1.87 -1.36
N ALA A 192 -3.88 1.84 -1.24
CA ALA A 192 -4.57 2.19 0.00
C ALA A 192 -4.19 1.25 1.16
N SER A 193 -4.01 -0.04 0.92
CA SER A 193 -3.53 -1.00 1.92
C SER A 193 -2.12 -0.73 2.43
N ARG A 194 -1.35 0.10 1.71
CA ARG A 194 0.01 0.55 2.07
C ARG A 194 0.06 1.98 2.61
N GLY A 195 -1.10 2.62 2.79
CA GLY A 195 -1.22 3.96 3.37
C GLY A 195 -1.22 5.11 2.36
N PHE A 196 -1.33 4.81 1.07
CA PHE A 196 -1.46 5.83 0.03
C PHE A 196 -2.93 6.22 -0.15
N HIS A 197 -3.21 7.51 -0.33
CA HIS A 197 -4.46 7.91 -0.95
C HIS A 197 -4.45 7.46 -2.41
N ALA A 198 -5.58 6.99 -2.94
CA ALA A 198 -5.63 6.49 -4.30
C ALA A 198 -6.84 7.04 -5.06
N ILE A 199 -6.63 7.43 -6.31
CA ILE A 199 -7.64 7.94 -7.23
C ILE A 199 -7.54 7.20 -8.56
N GLY A 200 -8.64 6.57 -8.99
CA GLY A 200 -8.88 6.22 -10.38
C GLY A 200 -9.61 7.38 -11.03
N LEU A 201 -8.96 8.08 -11.96
CA LEU A 201 -9.49 9.30 -12.54
C LEU A 201 -10.26 9.01 -13.83
N ASN A 202 -11.54 9.40 -13.88
CA ASN A 202 -12.30 9.44 -15.14
C ASN A 202 -11.93 10.69 -15.94
N TYR A 203 -11.68 10.52 -17.24
CA TYR A 203 -11.31 11.60 -18.16
C TYR A 203 -11.78 11.25 -19.59
N PRO A 204 -11.82 12.21 -20.55
CA PRO A 204 -12.15 11.92 -21.94
C PRO A 204 -11.13 10.98 -22.58
N ASN A 205 -11.50 9.70 -22.80
CA ASN A 205 -10.62 8.65 -23.31
C ASN A 205 -11.25 7.79 -24.41
N GLN A 206 -12.24 8.34 -25.15
CA GLN A 206 -13.04 7.56 -26.07
C GLN A 206 -12.34 7.20 -27.36
N THR A 207 -11.54 8.12 -27.91
CA THR A 207 -10.83 7.93 -29.15
C THR A 207 -9.41 7.48 -28.86
N ALA A 208 -9.01 6.34 -29.40
CA ALA A 208 -7.64 5.86 -29.29
C ALA A 208 -6.66 6.84 -29.98
N MET A 209 -5.54 7.12 -29.37
CA MET A 209 -4.53 8.01 -29.94
C MET A 209 -3.98 7.47 -31.27
N GLY A 210 -3.84 6.14 -31.39
CA GLY A 210 -3.48 5.49 -32.67
C GLY A 210 -4.46 5.83 -33.79
N ALA A 211 -5.77 5.74 -33.53
CA ALA A 211 -6.79 6.08 -34.54
C ALA A 211 -6.71 7.53 -35.05
N LEU A 212 -6.08 8.42 -34.28
CA LEU A 212 -5.87 9.82 -34.67
C LEU A 212 -4.56 10.05 -35.41
N CYS A 213 -3.49 9.35 -35.03
CA CYS A 213 -2.13 9.73 -35.39
C CYS A 213 -1.31 8.67 -36.13
N GLN A 214 -1.68 7.39 -36.08
CA GLN A 214 -0.84 6.29 -36.63
C GLN A 214 -0.50 6.44 -38.13
N VAL A 215 -1.36 7.10 -38.90
CA VAL A 215 -1.14 7.38 -40.32
C VAL A 215 -0.89 8.86 -40.63
N SER A 216 -0.69 9.68 -39.62
CA SER A 216 -0.39 11.11 -39.76
C SER A 216 1.03 11.33 -40.31
N SER A 217 1.18 12.34 -41.15
CA SER A 217 2.50 12.85 -41.55
C SER A 217 3.06 13.91 -40.59
N ASP A 218 2.26 14.38 -39.63
CA ASP A 218 2.68 15.34 -38.61
C ASP A 218 3.43 14.63 -37.48
N PRO A 219 4.74 14.86 -37.31
CA PRO A 219 5.53 14.24 -36.25
C PRO A 219 5.13 14.68 -34.83
N GLU A 220 4.32 15.74 -34.71
CA GLU A 220 3.82 16.26 -33.42
C GLU A 220 2.38 15.77 -33.14
N CYS A 221 1.76 14.97 -34.01
CA CYS A 221 0.37 14.55 -33.87
C CYS A 221 0.09 13.94 -32.50
N TYR A 222 0.83 12.94 -32.07
CA TYR A 222 0.63 12.29 -30.79
C TYR A 222 0.81 13.25 -29.59
N TRP A 223 1.84 14.09 -29.64
CA TRP A 223 2.06 15.09 -28.59
C TRP A 223 0.90 16.08 -28.51
N SER A 224 0.48 16.63 -29.64
CA SER A 224 -0.63 17.59 -29.72
C SER A 224 -1.95 16.98 -29.27
N ALA A 225 -2.30 15.78 -29.77
CA ALA A 225 -3.51 15.07 -29.36
C ALA A 225 -3.55 14.80 -27.85
N ARG A 226 -2.45 14.38 -27.26
CA ARG A 226 -2.36 14.12 -25.81
C ARG A 226 -2.45 15.38 -24.97
N ASN A 227 -1.83 16.48 -25.41
CA ASN A 227 -1.92 17.76 -24.69
C ASN A 227 -3.34 18.28 -24.61
N VAL A 228 -4.14 18.12 -25.66
CA VAL A 228 -5.58 18.48 -25.65
C VAL A 228 -6.32 17.74 -24.54
N VAL A 229 -6.03 16.46 -24.30
CA VAL A 229 -6.69 15.68 -23.25
C VAL A 229 -6.13 16.01 -21.84
N VAL A 230 -4.80 16.21 -21.76
CA VAL A 230 -4.13 16.42 -20.48
C VAL A 230 -4.43 17.79 -19.89
N PHE A 231 -4.32 18.85 -20.69
CA PHE A 231 -4.43 20.23 -20.22
C PHE A 231 -5.71 20.94 -20.63
N GLY A 232 -6.42 20.39 -21.62
CA GLY A 232 -7.59 21.04 -22.22
C GLY A 232 -7.26 22.25 -23.09
N GLY A 233 -8.14 22.60 -23.98
CA GLY A 233 -7.92 23.67 -24.95
C GLY A 233 -6.91 23.29 -26.02
N GLY A 234 -6.37 24.27 -26.71
CA GLY A 234 -5.51 24.01 -27.87
C GLY A 234 -6.30 23.57 -29.11
N THR A 235 -5.59 23.28 -30.19
CA THR A 235 -6.21 22.83 -31.45
C THR A 235 -6.21 21.29 -31.46
N PRO A 236 -7.40 20.66 -31.50
CA PRO A 236 -7.50 19.21 -31.68
C PRO A 236 -6.89 18.76 -33.01
N VAL A 237 -6.26 17.60 -33.04
CA VAL A 237 -5.81 16.99 -34.29
C VAL A 237 -7.01 16.50 -35.10
N PRO A 238 -6.88 16.28 -36.42
CA PRO A 238 -7.98 15.80 -37.27
C PRO A 238 -8.66 14.55 -36.68
N GLY A 239 -9.97 14.59 -36.54
CA GLY A 239 -10.79 13.50 -35.97
C GLY A 239 -10.86 13.48 -34.42
N GLN A 240 -10.11 14.31 -33.74
CA GLN A 240 -10.17 14.41 -32.28
C GLN A 240 -11.33 15.33 -31.84
N SER A 241 -12.12 14.86 -30.88
CA SER A 241 -13.10 15.71 -30.22
C SER A 241 -12.39 16.76 -29.35
N PRO A 242 -12.86 18.04 -29.35
CA PRO A 242 -12.34 19.06 -28.47
C PRO A 242 -12.49 18.62 -26.99
N VAL A 243 -11.45 18.89 -26.20
CA VAL A 243 -11.50 18.76 -24.74
C VAL A 243 -11.34 20.14 -24.14
N THR A 244 -12.35 20.59 -23.41
CA THR A 244 -12.30 21.88 -22.73
C THR A 244 -11.28 21.85 -21.59
N LYS A 245 -10.88 23.02 -21.09
CA LYS A 245 -10.03 23.07 -19.89
C LYS A 245 -10.71 22.39 -18.71
N ALA A 246 -12.03 22.56 -18.55
CA ALA A 246 -12.82 21.92 -17.49
C ALA A 246 -12.77 20.39 -17.57
N ASP A 247 -12.77 19.83 -18.77
CA ASP A 247 -12.80 18.38 -18.99
C ASP A 247 -11.43 17.72 -18.95
N SER A 248 -10.33 18.50 -18.89
CA SER A 248 -8.96 18.00 -18.93
C SER A 248 -8.62 17.12 -17.72
N ILE A 249 -7.62 16.25 -17.90
CA ILE A 249 -7.09 15.41 -16.80
C ILE A 249 -6.68 16.27 -15.61
N VAL A 250 -5.94 17.35 -15.86
CA VAL A 250 -5.41 18.23 -14.80
C VAL A 250 -6.56 18.88 -14.04
N ASN A 251 -7.51 19.52 -14.72
CA ASN A 251 -8.61 20.20 -14.04
C ASN A 251 -9.51 19.22 -13.27
N ARG A 252 -9.82 18.05 -13.86
CA ARG A 252 -10.63 17.04 -13.16
C ARG A 252 -9.97 16.58 -11.86
N LEU A 253 -8.64 16.41 -11.84
CA LEU A 253 -7.91 16.04 -10.63
C LEU A 253 -7.89 17.19 -9.61
N GLU A 254 -7.65 18.43 -10.05
CA GLU A 254 -7.69 19.62 -9.17
C GLU A 254 -9.07 19.78 -8.51
N LYS A 255 -10.12 19.70 -9.29
CA LYS A 255 -11.50 19.85 -8.80
C LYS A 255 -11.92 18.71 -7.87
N LEU A 256 -11.55 17.47 -8.20
CA LEU A 256 -11.79 16.33 -7.32
C LEU A 256 -11.09 16.50 -5.97
N LEU A 257 -9.81 16.85 -5.95
CA LEU A 257 -9.06 17.04 -4.70
C LEU A 257 -9.61 18.21 -3.86
N ALA A 258 -9.96 19.33 -4.49
CA ALA A 258 -10.58 20.47 -3.80
C ALA A 258 -11.93 20.09 -3.18
N TRP A 259 -12.75 19.35 -3.92
CA TRP A 259 -14.04 18.85 -3.44
C TRP A 259 -13.87 17.86 -2.28
N MET A 260 -12.92 16.91 -2.41
CA MET A 260 -12.61 15.93 -1.37
C MET A 260 -12.12 16.59 -0.08
N GLN A 261 -11.24 17.60 -0.20
CA GLN A 261 -10.76 18.38 0.95
C GLN A 261 -11.90 19.07 1.69
N THR A 262 -12.87 19.63 0.96
CA THR A 262 -14.01 20.36 1.54
C THR A 262 -15.03 19.40 2.15
N THR A 263 -15.30 18.29 1.47
CA THR A 263 -16.36 17.34 1.86
C THR A 263 -15.88 16.37 2.95
N TYR A 264 -14.61 15.99 2.93
CA TYR A 264 -14.00 15.03 3.86
C TYR A 264 -12.70 15.57 4.48
N PRO A 265 -12.74 16.69 5.22
CA PRO A 265 -11.52 17.39 5.70
C PRO A 265 -10.64 16.54 6.63
N ALA A 266 -11.25 15.60 7.36
CA ALA A 266 -10.52 14.69 8.28
C ALA A 266 -9.69 13.62 7.55
N GLU A 267 -9.89 13.43 6.25
CA GLU A 267 -9.19 12.40 5.47
C GLU A 267 -7.85 12.86 4.89
N GLY A 268 -7.52 14.15 5.01
CA GLY A 268 -6.21 14.69 4.64
C GLY A 268 -5.97 14.87 3.14
N TRP A 269 -7.01 14.91 2.30
CA TRP A 269 -6.89 15.13 0.84
C TRP A 269 -6.24 16.46 0.50
N GLY A 270 -6.41 17.49 1.33
CA GLY A 270 -5.82 18.81 1.14
C GLY A 270 -4.29 18.85 1.11
N GLN A 271 -3.62 17.82 1.65
CA GLN A 271 -2.16 17.75 1.60
C GLN A 271 -1.59 17.63 0.18
N PHE A 272 -2.43 17.28 -0.81
CA PHE A 272 -2.06 17.12 -2.22
C PHE A 272 -2.37 18.35 -3.07
N VAL A 273 -2.84 19.43 -2.44
CA VAL A 273 -3.20 20.69 -3.08
C VAL A 273 -2.29 21.79 -2.57
N LEU A 274 -1.71 22.57 -3.49
CA LEU A 274 -0.93 23.75 -3.17
C LEU A 274 -1.82 24.93 -2.78
N THR A 275 -1.26 25.96 -2.18
CA THR A 275 -2.00 27.17 -1.74
C THR A 275 -2.72 27.92 -2.86
N ASN A 276 -2.25 27.77 -4.09
CA ASN A 276 -2.89 28.34 -5.30
C ASN A 276 -3.99 27.46 -5.88
N GLY A 277 -4.33 26.33 -5.23
CA GLY A 277 -5.36 25.38 -5.67
C GLY A 277 -4.90 24.33 -6.70
N SER A 278 -3.66 24.38 -7.17
CA SER A 278 -3.13 23.36 -8.10
C SER A 278 -2.65 22.10 -7.38
N VAL A 279 -2.51 21.01 -8.12
CA VAL A 279 -2.00 19.74 -7.60
C VAL A 279 -0.54 19.86 -7.20
N ASP A 280 -0.18 19.35 -6.02
CA ASP A 280 1.23 19.15 -5.62
C ASP A 280 1.77 17.85 -6.29
N TRP A 281 2.22 18.00 -7.53
CA TRP A 281 2.71 16.90 -8.35
C TRP A 281 3.89 16.16 -7.71
N SER A 282 4.68 16.80 -6.86
CA SER A 282 5.79 16.17 -6.14
C SER A 282 5.35 15.04 -5.18
N LYS A 283 4.07 15.03 -4.84
CA LYS A 283 3.44 13.98 -4.03
C LYS A 283 2.67 12.95 -4.84
N VAL A 284 2.54 13.13 -6.15
CA VAL A 284 1.73 12.27 -7.01
C VAL A 284 2.59 11.17 -7.64
N ILE A 285 2.16 9.93 -7.42
CA ILE A 285 2.53 8.76 -8.19
C ILE A 285 1.48 8.64 -9.28
N LEU A 286 1.84 8.94 -10.53
CA LEU A 286 0.92 8.90 -11.65
C LEU A 286 1.15 7.62 -12.45
N ALA A 287 0.16 6.77 -12.52
CA ALA A 287 0.19 5.52 -13.25
C ALA A 287 -0.90 5.52 -14.34
N GLY A 288 -0.66 4.82 -15.43
CA GLY A 288 -1.65 4.72 -16.48
C GLY A 288 -1.47 3.47 -17.35
N HIS A 289 -2.60 2.98 -17.85
CA HIS A 289 -2.66 1.81 -18.74
C HIS A 289 -2.92 2.27 -20.17
N SER A 290 -2.21 1.67 -21.15
CA SER A 290 -2.51 1.93 -22.58
C SER A 290 -2.49 3.44 -22.90
N GLN A 291 -3.58 3.98 -23.43
CA GLN A 291 -3.74 5.43 -23.68
C GLN A 291 -3.42 6.28 -22.44
N GLY A 292 -3.89 5.84 -21.26
CA GLY A 292 -3.63 6.53 -20.00
C GLY A 292 -2.14 6.66 -19.68
N GLY A 293 -1.34 5.62 -19.95
CA GLY A 293 0.10 5.67 -19.77
C GLY A 293 0.79 6.67 -20.69
N GLY A 294 0.33 6.83 -21.94
CA GLY A 294 0.84 7.89 -22.80
C GLY A 294 0.54 9.31 -22.26
N HIS A 295 -0.62 9.52 -21.61
CA HIS A 295 -0.92 10.78 -20.92
C HIS A 295 -0.04 10.98 -19.68
N VAL A 296 0.31 9.91 -18.96
CA VAL A 296 1.33 9.93 -17.89
C VAL A 296 2.66 10.45 -18.46
N GLY A 297 3.07 9.98 -19.66
CA GLY A 297 4.29 10.44 -20.33
C GLY A 297 4.29 11.94 -20.62
N VAL A 298 3.18 12.49 -21.11
CA VAL A 298 3.05 13.94 -21.34
C VAL A 298 3.17 14.72 -20.02
N LEU A 299 2.52 14.25 -18.96
CA LEU A 299 2.66 14.88 -17.64
C LEU A 299 4.08 14.77 -17.09
N ALA A 300 4.76 13.64 -17.26
CA ALA A 300 6.16 13.48 -16.84
C ALA A 300 7.14 14.41 -17.57
N LYS A 301 6.79 14.86 -18.80
CA LYS A 301 7.51 15.90 -19.54
C LYS A 301 7.13 17.33 -19.11
N SER A 302 6.04 17.50 -18.38
CA SER A 302 5.48 18.82 -18.07
C SER A 302 5.58 19.20 -16.60
N VAL A 303 5.58 18.23 -15.68
CA VAL A 303 5.61 18.47 -14.23
C VAL A 303 6.54 17.46 -13.52
N ALA A 304 7.04 17.84 -12.35
CA ALA A 304 7.86 16.97 -11.51
C ALA A 304 6.97 16.04 -10.67
N LEU A 305 6.68 14.85 -11.19
CA LEU A 305 5.95 13.80 -10.47
C LEU A 305 6.85 13.15 -9.41
N ASN A 306 6.26 12.64 -8.35
CA ASN A 306 6.97 11.74 -7.45
C ASN A 306 7.40 10.46 -8.18
N ARG A 307 6.52 9.92 -9.04
CA ARG A 307 6.80 8.76 -9.89
C ARG A 307 5.84 8.71 -11.07
N ALA A 308 6.32 8.20 -12.22
CA ALA A 308 5.51 7.91 -13.40
C ALA A 308 5.57 6.42 -13.72
N VAL A 309 4.42 5.77 -13.98
CA VAL A 309 4.35 4.33 -14.24
C VAL A 309 3.52 4.04 -15.48
N TYR A 310 4.10 3.28 -16.40
CA TYR A 310 3.56 2.95 -17.71
C TYR A 310 3.17 1.48 -17.76
N PHE A 311 1.88 1.16 -17.79
CA PHE A 311 1.36 -0.19 -17.96
C PHE A 311 0.95 -0.40 -19.41
N SER A 312 1.61 -1.33 -20.12
CA SER A 312 1.37 -1.61 -21.54
C SER A 312 1.28 -0.32 -22.38
N SER A 313 2.28 0.54 -22.27
CA SER A 313 2.24 1.91 -22.85
C SER A 313 3.60 2.62 -22.78
N PRO A 314 3.81 3.73 -23.57
CA PRO A 314 2.92 4.24 -24.61
C PRO A 314 3.00 3.43 -25.91
N GLU A 315 1.94 3.56 -26.73
CA GLU A 315 1.90 3.06 -28.11
C GLU A 315 1.68 4.23 -29.07
N ASP A 316 2.70 5.08 -29.19
CA ASP A 316 2.70 6.23 -30.10
C ASP A 316 3.58 5.92 -31.30
N TRP A 317 3.02 5.17 -32.26
CA TRP A 317 3.75 4.61 -33.41
C TRP A 317 3.12 5.04 -34.73
N TYR A 318 3.94 5.47 -35.67
CA TYR A 318 3.51 5.84 -37.03
C TYR A 318 3.62 4.62 -37.93
N GLU A 319 2.49 4.01 -38.27
CA GLU A 319 2.43 2.79 -39.09
C GLU A 319 2.90 3.02 -40.53
N ASN A 320 2.66 4.21 -41.10
CA ASN A 320 3.05 4.57 -42.46
C ASN A 320 4.56 4.67 -42.65
N THR A 321 5.33 4.87 -41.59
CA THR A 321 6.80 4.99 -41.63
C THR A 321 7.47 3.93 -40.76
N ASP A 322 6.72 3.12 -40.02
CA ASP A 322 7.21 2.14 -39.06
C ASP A 322 8.19 2.77 -38.03
N THR A 323 7.80 3.92 -37.46
CA THR A 323 8.66 4.66 -36.54
C THR A 323 7.92 5.11 -35.29
N PRO A 324 8.62 5.19 -34.13
CA PRO A 324 8.05 5.75 -32.91
C PRO A 324 7.84 7.25 -33.03
N ALA A 325 6.84 7.77 -32.30
CA ALA A 325 6.71 9.20 -32.07
C ALA A 325 7.99 9.77 -31.43
N THR A 326 8.33 10.99 -31.81
CA THR A 326 9.61 11.61 -31.41
C THR A 326 9.59 12.23 -30.01
N TRP A 327 8.41 12.59 -29.49
CA TRP A 327 8.26 13.34 -28.26
C TRP A 327 8.91 12.67 -27.01
N PRO A 328 8.94 11.32 -26.87
CA PRO A 328 9.58 10.72 -25.70
C PRO A 328 11.09 11.02 -25.63
N ARG A 329 11.75 11.15 -26.79
CA ARG A 329 13.18 11.45 -26.91
C ARG A 329 13.48 12.95 -26.97
N THR A 330 12.69 13.71 -27.74
CA THR A 330 13.01 15.11 -28.07
C THR A 330 12.63 16.11 -27.00
N ARG A 331 11.68 15.76 -26.14
CA ARG A 331 11.27 16.62 -25.04
C ARG A 331 11.96 16.23 -23.75
N ALA A 332 12.48 17.24 -23.02
CA ALA A 332 13.14 17.01 -21.75
C ALA A 332 12.21 16.38 -20.70
N ASN A 333 12.74 15.48 -19.88
CA ASN A 333 12.04 14.96 -18.72
C ASN A 333 12.03 16.02 -17.61
N VAL A 334 10.84 16.46 -17.15
CA VAL A 334 10.69 17.22 -15.92
C VAL A 334 10.63 16.26 -14.72
N THR A 335 9.94 15.13 -14.87
CA THR A 335 10.09 14.00 -13.96
C THR A 335 11.35 13.22 -14.33
N PRO A 336 12.35 13.08 -13.44
CA PRO A 336 13.59 12.36 -13.74
C PRO A 336 13.34 10.93 -14.24
N ALA A 337 14.19 10.44 -15.15
CA ALA A 337 14.04 9.09 -15.73
C ALA A 337 14.17 7.98 -14.68
N ASP A 338 14.90 8.21 -13.60
CA ASP A 338 15.04 7.30 -12.47
C ASP A 338 13.80 7.24 -11.56
N GLN A 339 12.79 8.06 -11.82
CA GLN A 339 11.47 8.03 -11.20
C GLN A 339 10.38 7.53 -12.16
N GLN A 340 10.77 6.98 -13.31
CA GLN A 340 9.85 6.49 -14.33
C GLN A 340 10.02 4.97 -14.51
N TYR A 341 8.91 4.23 -14.64
CA TYR A 341 8.88 2.76 -14.71
C TYR A 341 7.92 2.28 -15.78
N GLY A 342 8.28 1.20 -16.48
CA GLY A 342 7.43 0.55 -17.44
C GLY A 342 7.19 -0.94 -17.10
N PHE A 343 5.97 -1.43 -17.36
CA PHE A 343 5.60 -2.84 -17.21
C PHE A 343 4.66 -3.26 -18.33
N GLY A 344 5.06 -4.29 -19.11
CA GLY A 344 4.34 -4.79 -20.26
C GLY A 344 4.18 -6.32 -20.25
N SER A 345 3.24 -6.83 -21.06
CA SER A 345 3.07 -8.25 -21.32
C SER A 345 3.76 -8.63 -22.64
N ASP A 346 4.51 -9.75 -22.64
CA ASP A 346 5.18 -10.25 -23.84
C ASP A 346 4.18 -10.72 -24.92
N ASP A 347 2.96 -11.06 -24.52
CA ASP A 347 1.89 -11.53 -25.40
C ASP A 347 0.90 -10.41 -25.77
N ASP A 348 1.17 -9.16 -25.38
CA ASP A 348 0.38 -8.00 -25.76
C ASP A 348 0.58 -7.66 -27.26
N THR A 349 -0.46 -7.84 -28.05
CA THR A 349 -0.44 -7.54 -29.48
C THR A 349 -1.01 -6.17 -29.82
N LEU A 350 -1.65 -5.48 -28.85
CA LEU A 350 -2.16 -4.11 -29.02
C LEU A 350 -1.07 -3.07 -28.75
N VAL A 351 -0.18 -3.37 -27.80
CA VAL A 351 1.03 -2.60 -27.54
C VAL A 351 2.21 -3.57 -27.53
N PRO A 352 2.77 -3.89 -28.72
CA PRO A 352 3.90 -4.80 -28.79
C PRO A 352 5.04 -4.33 -27.90
N ASN A 353 5.63 -5.24 -27.16
CA ASN A 353 6.72 -4.91 -26.24
C ASN A 353 7.90 -4.21 -26.94
N ALA A 354 8.15 -4.51 -28.22
CA ALA A 354 9.18 -3.82 -29.01
C ALA A 354 8.92 -2.31 -29.09
N HIS A 355 7.65 -1.91 -29.28
CA HIS A 355 7.23 -0.50 -29.31
C HIS A 355 7.32 0.13 -27.91
N ALA A 356 6.74 -0.53 -26.90
CA ALA A 356 6.82 -0.06 -25.52
C ALA A 356 8.26 0.11 -25.03
N PHE A 357 9.14 -0.87 -25.30
CA PHE A 357 10.55 -0.82 -24.90
C PHE A 357 11.32 0.29 -25.62
N THR A 358 11.03 0.53 -26.93
CA THR A 358 11.58 1.65 -27.67
C THR A 358 11.21 3.00 -27.04
N HIS A 359 9.93 3.15 -26.62
CA HIS A 359 9.50 4.37 -25.93
C HIS A 359 10.15 4.50 -24.56
N TRP A 360 10.29 3.42 -23.77
CA TRP A 360 10.94 3.45 -22.47
C TRP A 360 12.42 3.80 -22.58
N ASP A 361 13.12 3.29 -23.62
CA ASP A 361 14.49 3.70 -23.92
C ASP A 361 14.57 5.18 -24.29
N ASN A 362 13.65 5.68 -25.11
CA ASN A 362 13.54 7.08 -25.49
C ASN A 362 13.21 8.01 -24.29
N LEU A 363 12.50 7.50 -23.29
CA LEU A 363 12.26 8.20 -22.01
C LEU A 363 13.46 8.14 -21.06
N GLY A 364 14.46 7.28 -21.36
CA GLY A 364 15.66 7.10 -20.55
C GLY A 364 15.49 6.13 -19.37
N LEU A 365 14.51 5.23 -19.40
CA LEU A 365 14.31 4.24 -18.34
C LEU A 365 15.46 3.23 -18.36
N SER A 366 16.17 3.09 -17.23
CA SER A 366 17.30 2.18 -17.11
C SER A 366 16.87 0.70 -17.09
N LYS A 367 17.70 -0.15 -17.68
CA LYS A 367 17.56 -1.61 -17.70
C LYS A 367 18.95 -2.28 -17.71
N PRO A 368 19.06 -3.56 -17.31
CA PRO A 368 20.28 -4.34 -17.53
C PRO A 368 20.64 -4.44 -19.03
N ALA A 369 21.91 -4.73 -19.35
CA ALA A 369 22.36 -4.91 -20.74
C ALA A 369 21.61 -6.03 -21.48
N ALA A 370 21.11 -7.05 -20.75
CA ALA A 370 20.28 -8.12 -21.28
C ALA A 370 18.85 -7.71 -21.68
N GLY A 371 18.45 -6.46 -21.40
CA GLY A 371 17.13 -5.92 -21.71
C GLY A 371 16.17 -5.84 -20.51
N PRO A 372 14.88 -5.60 -20.76
CA PRO A 372 13.84 -5.54 -19.74
C PRO A 372 13.74 -6.82 -18.91
N VAL A 373 13.56 -6.69 -17.59
CA VAL A 373 13.59 -7.81 -16.65
C VAL A 373 12.23 -8.52 -16.62
N SER A 374 12.23 -9.86 -16.76
CA SER A 374 11.04 -10.66 -16.55
C SER A 374 10.75 -10.83 -15.07
N VAL A 375 9.54 -10.43 -14.65
CA VAL A 375 9.06 -10.59 -13.27
C VAL A 375 8.66 -12.04 -12.96
N ASP A 376 8.57 -12.90 -13.96
CA ASP A 376 8.16 -14.31 -13.80
C ASP A 376 9.32 -15.16 -13.24
N SER A 377 10.56 -14.69 -13.40
CA SER A 377 11.77 -15.39 -12.98
C SER A 377 12.67 -14.58 -12.03
N ALA A 378 12.38 -13.29 -11.84
CA ALA A 378 13.16 -12.42 -10.97
C ALA A 378 12.33 -11.97 -9.75
N LEU A 379 13.00 -11.79 -8.62
CA LEU A 379 12.41 -11.23 -7.40
C LEU A 379 12.72 -9.72 -7.30
N ALA A 380 11.87 -8.99 -6.59
CA ALA A 380 12.14 -7.60 -6.27
C ALA A 380 13.51 -7.48 -5.56
N PRO A 381 14.29 -6.46 -5.86
CA PRO A 381 14.03 -5.26 -6.67
C PRO A 381 14.30 -5.41 -8.17
N PHE A 382 14.10 -6.58 -8.78
CA PHE A 382 14.18 -6.84 -10.23
C PHE A 382 15.45 -6.27 -10.89
N SER A 383 16.60 -6.49 -10.27
CA SER A 383 17.91 -5.93 -10.69
C SER A 383 17.92 -4.39 -10.81
N ASN A 384 17.06 -3.70 -10.07
CA ASN A 384 16.82 -2.25 -10.16
C ASN A 384 16.40 -1.76 -11.56
N SER A 385 15.84 -2.65 -12.39
CA SER A 385 15.35 -2.31 -13.72
C SER A 385 14.13 -1.41 -13.65
N ARG A 386 14.09 -0.39 -14.49
CA ARG A 386 12.90 0.47 -14.70
C ARG A 386 12.00 -0.06 -15.81
N GLN A 387 12.41 -1.11 -16.49
CA GLN A 387 11.68 -1.77 -17.58
C GLN A 387 11.42 -3.22 -17.19
N LEU A 388 10.16 -3.54 -16.94
CA LEU A 388 9.71 -4.88 -16.54
C LEU A 388 8.79 -5.50 -17.59
N ARG A 389 8.80 -6.83 -17.67
CA ARG A 389 7.91 -7.59 -18.54
C ARG A 389 7.43 -8.88 -17.90
N THR A 390 6.34 -9.44 -18.43
CA THR A 390 5.76 -10.71 -17.98
C THR A 390 5.25 -11.55 -19.15
N LYS A 391 5.28 -12.88 -18.99
CA LYS A 391 4.58 -13.87 -19.84
C LYS A 391 3.41 -14.53 -19.11
N GLN A 392 2.99 -13.97 -17.97
CA GLN A 392 1.85 -14.50 -17.23
C GLN A 392 0.60 -14.52 -18.11
N ALA A 393 -0.12 -15.63 -18.08
CA ALA A 393 -1.42 -15.73 -18.72
C ALA A 393 -2.42 -14.80 -18.02
N PHE A 394 -3.40 -14.30 -18.76
CA PHE A 394 -4.49 -13.52 -18.19
C PHE A 394 -5.36 -14.36 -17.26
N ASN A 395 -6.11 -13.69 -16.37
CA ASN A 395 -7.10 -14.32 -15.51
C ASN A 395 -8.10 -15.12 -16.37
N PRO A 396 -8.29 -16.42 -16.16
CA PRO A 396 -9.24 -17.25 -16.93
C PRO A 396 -10.68 -16.72 -16.90
N ALA A 397 -11.06 -16.02 -15.81
CA ALA A 397 -12.38 -15.39 -15.67
C ALA A 397 -12.48 -14.04 -16.38
N SER A 398 -11.48 -13.63 -17.17
CA SER A 398 -11.48 -12.34 -17.86
C SER A 398 -12.70 -12.18 -18.78
N THR A 399 -13.40 -11.06 -18.58
CA THR A 399 -14.59 -10.67 -19.38
C THR A 399 -14.21 -9.82 -20.60
N ALA A 400 -12.93 -9.56 -20.86
CA ALA A 400 -12.49 -8.85 -22.05
C ALA A 400 -12.91 -9.61 -23.32
N ILE A 401 -13.39 -8.87 -24.32
CA ILE A 401 -14.08 -9.43 -25.50
C ILE A 401 -13.14 -10.09 -26.51
N THR A 402 -11.86 -9.75 -26.51
CA THR A 402 -10.87 -10.32 -27.42
C THR A 402 -9.63 -10.83 -26.66
N LEU A 403 -8.92 -11.79 -27.27
CA LEU A 403 -7.67 -12.31 -26.71
C LEU A 403 -6.61 -11.19 -26.59
N ALA A 404 -6.52 -10.30 -27.58
CA ALA A 404 -5.64 -9.14 -27.56
C ALA A 404 -5.91 -8.23 -26.36
N LEU A 405 -7.16 -7.90 -26.09
CA LEU A 405 -7.56 -7.09 -24.92
C LEU A 405 -7.27 -7.80 -23.59
N LYS A 406 -7.36 -9.14 -23.54
CA LYS A 406 -7.02 -9.92 -22.34
C LYS A 406 -5.53 -9.77 -21.99
N TYR A 407 -4.63 -9.98 -22.96
CA TYR A 407 -3.19 -9.83 -22.75
C TYR A 407 -2.79 -8.38 -22.54
N HIS A 408 -3.44 -7.43 -23.22
CA HIS A 408 -3.21 -6.01 -23.03
C HIS A 408 -3.50 -5.56 -21.59
N GLY A 409 -4.53 -6.13 -20.95
CA GLY A 409 -4.92 -5.84 -19.59
C GLY A 409 -4.18 -6.62 -18.49
N VAL A 410 -3.33 -7.62 -18.84
CA VAL A 410 -2.69 -8.53 -17.86
C VAL A 410 -1.97 -7.78 -16.75
N THR A 411 -1.27 -6.71 -17.08
CA THR A 411 -0.39 -6.01 -16.14
C THR A 411 -1.11 -5.29 -15.01
N VAL A 412 -2.39 -4.89 -15.20
CA VAL A 412 -3.05 -4.01 -14.23
C VAL A 412 -4.59 -3.97 -14.28
N ASN A 413 -5.24 -4.44 -15.35
CA ASN A 413 -6.71 -4.41 -15.43
C ASN A 413 -7.32 -5.52 -14.58
N ASP A 414 -8.27 -5.20 -13.70
CA ASP A 414 -8.85 -6.13 -12.71
C ASP A 414 -9.41 -7.43 -13.34
N THR A 415 -9.99 -7.33 -14.54
CA THR A 415 -10.58 -8.51 -15.21
C THR A 415 -9.53 -9.41 -15.87
N SER A 416 -8.37 -8.89 -16.20
CA SER A 416 -7.31 -9.60 -16.93
C SER A 416 -6.10 -9.95 -16.08
N THR A 417 -5.83 -9.20 -15.02
CA THR A 417 -4.71 -9.46 -14.10
C THR A 417 -4.82 -10.85 -13.48
N PRO A 418 -3.77 -11.69 -13.56
CA PRO A 418 -3.78 -13.01 -12.97
C PRO A 418 -3.91 -12.94 -11.45
N LEU A 419 -4.56 -13.94 -10.87
CA LEU A 419 -4.72 -14.09 -9.43
C LEU A 419 -3.80 -15.20 -8.92
N ASP A 420 -3.34 -15.05 -7.69
CA ASP A 420 -2.63 -16.11 -6.96
C ASP A 420 -3.60 -17.17 -6.42
N ALA A 421 -3.06 -18.22 -5.79
CA ALA A 421 -3.87 -19.31 -5.21
C ALA A 421 -4.84 -18.85 -4.11
N THR A 422 -4.70 -17.64 -3.58
CA THR A 422 -5.60 -17.06 -2.57
C THR A 422 -6.63 -16.11 -3.17
N GLY A 423 -6.65 -15.95 -4.50
CA GLY A 423 -7.56 -15.07 -5.22
C GLY A 423 -7.14 -13.58 -5.20
N LYS A 424 -5.91 -13.28 -4.82
CA LYS A 424 -5.37 -11.91 -4.85
C LYS A 424 -4.59 -11.65 -6.14
N PRO A 425 -4.50 -10.37 -6.58
CA PRO A 425 -3.71 -10.03 -7.76
C PRO A 425 -2.24 -10.48 -7.61
N LEU A 426 -1.77 -11.27 -8.57
CA LEU A 426 -0.42 -11.85 -8.53
C LEU A 426 0.66 -10.78 -8.45
N PHE A 427 0.51 -9.67 -9.20
CA PHE A 427 1.50 -8.60 -9.24
C PHE A 427 1.52 -7.71 -7.99
N ASP A 428 0.49 -7.79 -7.14
CA ASP A 428 0.53 -7.23 -5.79
C ASP A 428 1.26 -8.15 -4.81
N THR A 429 0.95 -9.43 -4.84
CA THR A 429 1.51 -10.41 -3.87
C THR A 429 2.97 -10.75 -4.14
N ASN A 430 3.43 -10.74 -5.39
CA ASN A 430 4.83 -10.93 -5.76
C ASN A 430 5.69 -9.65 -5.72
N GLY A 431 5.11 -8.52 -5.30
CA GLY A 431 5.82 -7.26 -5.09
C GLY A 431 6.07 -6.41 -6.33
N VAL A 432 5.56 -6.77 -7.52
CA VAL A 432 5.74 -5.98 -8.75
C VAL A 432 5.13 -4.60 -8.61
N TRP A 433 3.84 -4.50 -8.23
CA TRP A 433 3.20 -3.20 -8.04
C TRP A 433 3.82 -2.39 -6.91
N ALA A 434 4.31 -3.08 -5.86
CA ALA A 434 5.03 -2.41 -4.78
C ALA A 434 6.32 -1.76 -5.29
N TYR A 435 7.07 -2.44 -6.14
CA TYR A 435 8.28 -1.92 -6.76
C TYR A 435 8.01 -0.77 -7.73
N LEU A 436 6.97 -0.89 -8.56
CA LEU A 436 6.63 0.11 -9.59
C LEU A 436 6.03 1.38 -8.98
N CYS A 437 5.08 1.23 -8.04
CA CYS A 437 4.21 2.33 -7.60
C CYS A 437 4.49 2.78 -6.16
N PHE A 438 5.01 1.92 -5.27
CA PHE A 438 5.07 2.16 -3.84
C PHE A 438 6.49 2.05 -3.30
#